data_3cf9534d567981afe33d3a4eba0e4594
#
_entry.id   3cf9534d567981afe33d3a4eba0e4594
#
_cell.length_a   1.000
_cell.length_b   1.000
_cell.length_c   1.000
_cell.angle_alpha   90.00
_cell.angle_beta   90.00
_cell.angle_gamma   90.00
#
_symmetry.space_group_name_H-M   'P 1'
#
loop_
_entity.id
_entity.type
_entity.pdbx_description
1 polymer ?
#
loop_
_entity_poly.entity_id
_entity_poly.type
_entity_poly.pdbx_seq_one_letter_code
_entity_poly.pdbx_strand_id
1 'polypeptide(L)'
;MFNTRRQTMNKIIAMILAAVTFTAHAQTINGAGATFPAPLYAKWAEAYNKETGIRLNYQSIGSSGGIRQINAGTVAFGATDAPVKGDELEKRGQVQFPAIIGGTVPIINLDNFSPGELKITGPLLAKVFLGEITRWNDNQLKELNPGKQLPNINITIVHRADGSGTTFNFTDYLTTVSKEWEEKVGKGAAVKWPGINSVGGKGNEGVAANVNRVKGAIGYVEYAYVKKNNMNYMKLQNKDGVFVDPDDTSFAAAAA
;
A
#
# COMPACT_ATOMS: atom_id res chain seq x y z
N MET A 1 39.40 60.37 -26.28
CA MET A 1 39.63 59.38 -25.24
C MET A 1 38.40 59.01 -24.36
N PHE A 2 37.40 59.88 -24.27
CA PHE A 2 36.21 59.64 -23.43
C PHE A 2 35.13 58.72 -24.06
N ASN A 3 35.07 58.61 -25.35
CA ASN A 3 34.00 57.84 -26.05
C ASN A 3 34.25 56.32 -26.03
N THR A 4 35.48 55.87 -26.02
CA THR A 4 35.87 54.45 -26.00
C THR A 4 35.59 53.80 -24.64
N ARG A 5 35.79 54.51 -23.54
CA ARG A 5 35.49 54.01 -22.19
C ARG A 5 33.99 53.81 -21.94
N ARG A 6 33.14 54.68 -22.49
CA ARG A 6 31.68 54.60 -22.34
C ARG A 6 31.12 53.41 -23.15
N GLN A 7 31.68 53.13 -24.32
CA GLN A 7 31.27 51.96 -25.12
C GLN A 7 31.70 50.63 -24.48
N THR A 8 32.88 50.59 -23.86
CA THR A 8 33.37 49.38 -23.15
C THR A 8 32.55 49.10 -21.89
N MET A 9 32.19 50.15 -21.14
CA MET A 9 31.37 50.05 -19.95
C MET A 9 29.95 49.57 -20.26
N ASN A 10 29.32 50.06 -21.34
CA ASN A 10 28.01 49.60 -21.77
C ASN A 10 28.01 48.16 -22.28
N LYS A 11 29.09 47.68 -22.90
CA LYS A 11 29.24 46.27 -23.27
C LYS A 11 29.43 45.34 -22.08
N ILE A 12 30.14 45.78 -21.03
CA ILE A 12 30.30 45.04 -19.80
C ILE A 12 28.98 44.96 -19.03
N ILE A 13 28.22 46.03 -18.95
CA ILE A 13 26.89 46.04 -18.31
C ILE A 13 25.92 45.14 -19.08
N ALA A 14 25.92 45.17 -20.42
CA ALA A 14 25.10 44.29 -21.23
C ALA A 14 25.49 42.82 -21.08
N MET A 15 26.78 42.50 -20.89
CA MET A 15 27.26 41.14 -20.64
C MET A 15 26.90 40.64 -19.23
N ILE A 16 26.88 41.52 -18.23
CA ILE A 16 26.46 41.17 -16.86
C ILE A 16 24.94 40.97 -16.78
N LEU A 17 24.14 41.75 -17.54
CA LEU A 17 22.69 41.52 -17.61
C LEU A 17 22.32 40.24 -18.37
N ALA A 18 23.11 39.80 -19.34
CA ALA A 18 22.89 38.53 -20.05
C ALA A 18 23.30 37.30 -19.25
N ALA A 19 24.08 37.45 -18.17
CA ALA A 19 24.53 36.34 -17.31
C ALA A 19 23.58 36.01 -16.16
N VAL A 20 22.48 36.78 -15.98
CA VAL A 20 21.36 36.38 -15.12
C VAL A 20 20.52 35.34 -15.89
N THR A 21 21.14 34.24 -16.26
CA THR A 21 20.39 33.03 -16.61
C THR A 21 19.56 32.66 -15.40
N PHE A 22 18.26 32.84 -15.50
CA PHE A 22 17.31 32.17 -14.62
C PHE A 22 17.64 30.69 -14.69
N THR A 23 18.40 30.19 -13.74
CA THR A 23 18.42 28.75 -13.45
C THR A 23 17.00 28.44 -12.99
N ALA A 24 16.13 28.03 -13.92
CA ALA A 24 14.88 27.44 -13.58
C ALA A 24 15.23 26.17 -12.77
N HIS A 25 15.31 26.33 -11.45
CA HIS A 25 15.40 25.18 -10.57
C HIS A 25 14.09 24.42 -10.80
N ALA A 26 14.19 23.28 -11.46
CA ALA A 26 13.06 22.39 -11.60
C ALA A 26 12.53 22.14 -10.20
N GLN A 27 11.38 22.74 -9.88
CA GLN A 27 10.78 22.61 -8.57
C GLN A 27 10.46 21.14 -8.32
N THR A 28 10.98 20.58 -7.24
CA THR A 28 10.73 19.18 -6.87
C THR A 28 9.85 19.15 -5.64
N ILE A 29 8.73 18.45 -5.74
CA ILE A 29 7.84 18.17 -4.61
C ILE A 29 8.20 16.77 -4.09
N ASN A 30 8.61 16.68 -2.84
CA ASN A 30 8.91 15.41 -2.19
C ASN A 30 7.74 14.96 -1.31
N GLY A 31 7.33 13.72 -1.49
CA GLY A 31 6.34 13.05 -0.66
C GLY A 31 6.86 11.70 -0.19
N ALA A 32 6.26 11.17 0.88
CA ALA A 32 6.60 9.85 1.39
C ALA A 32 5.42 9.18 2.07
N GLY A 33 5.41 7.86 2.13
CA GLY A 33 4.40 7.16 2.93
C GLY A 33 3.94 5.82 2.39
N ALA A 34 2.64 5.62 2.45
CA ALA A 34 1.97 4.37 2.10
C ALA A 34 2.43 3.77 0.78
N THR A 35 2.59 2.45 0.77
CA THR A 35 2.99 1.72 -0.45
C THR A 35 1.80 1.42 -1.36
N PHE A 36 0.60 1.44 -0.80
CA PHE A 36 -0.65 1.20 -1.55
C PHE A 36 -0.80 2.15 -2.76
N PRO A 37 -0.65 3.49 -2.64
CA PRO A 37 -0.88 4.40 -3.76
C PRO A 37 0.33 4.54 -4.69
N ALA A 38 1.50 3.97 -4.33
CA ALA A 38 2.75 4.21 -5.05
C ALA A 38 2.68 3.92 -6.57
N PRO A 39 2.03 2.84 -7.05
CA PRO A 39 1.91 2.59 -8.49
C PRO A 39 1.14 3.69 -9.23
N LEU A 40 0.11 4.25 -8.61
CA LEU A 40 -0.69 5.34 -9.20
C LEU A 40 0.04 6.68 -9.08
N TYR A 41 0.66 6.95 -7.94
CA TYR A 41 1.46 8.17 -7.76
C TYR A 41 2.62 8.27 -8.75
N ALA A 42 3.25 7.14 -9.08
CA ALA A 42 4.29 7.12 -10.12
C ALA A 42 3.75 7.59 -11.49
N LYS A 43 2.56 7.14 -11.87
CA LYS A 43 1.90 7.58 -13.11
C LYS A 43 1.50 9.06 -13.07
N TRP A 44 0.95 9.49 -11.95
CA TRP A 44 0.59 10.91 -11.77
C TRP A 44 1.82 11.81 -11.77
N ALA A 45 2.91 11.40 -11.14
CA ALA A 45 4.17 12.13 -11.12
C ALA A 45 4.75 12.31 -12.53
N GLU A 46 4.69 11.26 -13.35
CA GLU A 46 5.11 11.31 -14.75
C GLU A 46 4.25 12.28 -15.57
N ALA A 47 2.92 12.14 -15.49
CA ALA A 47 1.98 13.00 -16.20
C ALA A 47 2.11 14.46 -15.76
N TYR A 48 2.18 14.73 -14.47
CA TYR A 48 2.34 16.06 -13.91
C TYR A 48 3.66 16.73 -14.33
N ASN A 49 4.76 15.96 -14.30
CA ASN A 49 6.04 16.47 -14.76
C ASN A 49 6.02 16.83 -16.27
N LYS A 50 5.36 16.00 -17.08
CA LYS A 50 5.24 16.23 -18.53
C LYS A 50 4.42 17.49 -18.84
N GLU A 51 3.41 17.77 -18.05
CA GLU A 51 2.51 18.92 -18.23
C GLU A 51 3.11 20.22 -17.66
N THR A 52 3.74 20.17 -16.49
CA THR A 52 4.13 21.35 -15.72
C THR A 52 5.65 21.59 -15.63
N GLY A 53 6.47 20.59 -15.97
CA GLY A 53 7.91 20.61 -15.71
C GLY A 53 8.29 20.41 -14.24
N ILE A 54 7.32 20.27 -13.32
CA ILE A 54 7.55 20.07 -11.88
C ILE A 54 7.74 18.58 -11.62
N ARG A 55 8.81 18.22 -10.90
CA ARG A 55 9.06 16.84 -10.50
C ARG A 55 8.37 16.52 -9.18
N LEU A 56 7.61 15.44 -9.15
CA LEU A 56 7.09 14.85 -7.93
C LEU A 56 7.89 13.57 -7.62
N ASN A 57 8.56 13.55 -6.47
CA ASN A 57 9.32 12.42 -5.99
C ASN A 57 8.58 11.80 -4.79
N TYR A 58 8.14 10.55 -4.92
CA TYR A 58 7.42 9.86 -3.86
C TYR A 58 8.22 8.67 -3.33
N GLN A 59 8.44 8.63 -2.03
CA GLN A 59 9.14 7.55 -1.33
C GLN A 59 8.13 6.58 -0.72
N SER A 60 8.01 5.39 -1.30
CA SER A 60 7.15 4.30 -0.83
C SER A 60 7.80 3.59 0.36
N ILE A 61 7.55 4.08 1.60
CA ILE A 61 8.22 3.63 2.84
C ILE A 61 7.27 3.15 3.93
N GLY A 62 5.98 2.99 3.60
CA GLY A 62 4.91 2.64 4.52
C GLY A 62 4.29 3.83 5.23
N SER A 63 3.01 3.69 5.62
CA SER A 63 2.21 4.76 6.22
C SER A 63 2.85 5.39 7.44
N SER A 64 3.37 4.58 8.37
CA SER A 64 4.07 5.11 9.54
C SER A 64 5.34 5.89 9.19
N GLY A 65 6.02 5.51 8.10
CA GLY A 65 7.17 6.24 7.57
C GLY A 65 6.76 7.62 7.06
N GLY A 66 5.66 7.69 6.29
CA GLY A 66 5.10 8.94 5.79
C GLY A 66 4.69 9.89 6.90
N ILE A 67 3.94 9.39 7.89
CA ILE A 67 3.53 10.17 9.06
C ILE A 67 4.76 10.74 9.80
N ARG A 68 5.81 9.95 9.99
CA ARG A 68 7.03 10.45 10.63
C ARG A 68 7.71 11.54 9.82
N GLN A 69 7.81 11.40 8.50
CA GLN A 69 8.48 12.39 7.65
C GLN A 69 7.71 13.70 7.54
N ILE A 70 6.39 13.65 7.37
CA ILE A 70 5.58 14.87 7.36
C ILE A 70 5.61 15.58 8.72
N ASN A 71 5.59 14.82 9.82
CA ASN A 71 5.70 15.38 11.16
C ASN A 71 7.07 16.03 11.44
N ALA A 72 8.12 15.54 10.80
CA ALA A 72 9.48 16.10 10.88
C ALA A 72 9.71 17.26 9.87
N GLY A 73 8.74 17.58 9.02
CA GLY A 73 8.85 18.63 7.99
C GLY A 73 9.86 18.30 6.88
N THR A 74 10.20 17.00 6.68
CA THR A 74 11.20 16.58 5.68
C THR A 74 10.58 16.33 4.29
N VAL A 75 9.27 16.32 4.19
CA VAL A 75 8.51 16.16 2.94
C VAL A 75 7.36 17.16 2.88
N ALA A 76 6.91 17.48 1.66
CA ALA A 76 5.79 18.38 1.43
C ALA A 76 4.43 17.72 1.72
N PHE A 77 4.34 16.39 1.56
CA PHE A 77 3.14 15.62 1.91
C PHE A 77 3.51 14.22 2.40
N GLY A 78 2.67 13.69 3.30
CA GLY A 78 2.70 12.30 3.74
C GLY A 78 1.49 11.54 3.24
N ALA A 79 1.62 10.27 2.87
CA ALA A 79 0.49 9.42 2.54
C ALA A 79 0.32 8.29 3.55
N THR A 80 -0.92 8.02 3.93
CA THR A 80 -1.29 6.96 4.87
C THR A 80 -2.65 6.38 4.51
N ASP A 81 -2.82 5.07 4.66
CA ASP A 81 -4.11 4.39 4.51
C ASP A 81 -4.85 4.29 5.88
N ALA A 82 -4.18 4.68 6.97
CA ALA A 82 -4.80 4.77 8.28
C ALA A 82 -5.18 6.22 8.60
N PRO A 83 -6.36 6.48 9.19
CA PRO A 83 -6.73 7.81 9.61
C PRO A 83 -5.82 8.30 10.76
N VAL A 84 -5.40 9.56 10.68
CA VAL A 84 -4.71 10.25 11.78
C VAL A 84 -5.77 10.97 12.61
N LYS A 85 -5.63 10.96 13.92
CA LYS A 85 -6.59 11.62 14.81
C LYS A 85 -6.66 13.12 14.57
N GLY A 86 -7.85 13.69 14.59
CA GLY A 86 -8.09 15.10 14.31
C GLY A 86 -7.29 16.05 15.22
N ASP A 87 -7.23 15.72 16.52
CA ASP A 87 -6.46 16.49 17.50
C ASP A 87 -4.92 16.46 17.24
N GLU A 88 -4.41 15.38 16.67
CA GLU A 88 -3.01 15.29 16.27
C GLU A 88 -2.71 16.11 15.02
N LEU A 89 -3.64 16.12 14.06
CA LEU A 89 -3.54 16.95 12.86
C LEU A 89 -3.57 18.44 13.21
N GLU A 90 -4.54 18.85 14.05
CA GLU A 90 -4.69 20.24 14.49
C GLU A 90 -3.45 20.76 15.22
N LYS A 91 -2.92 20.01 16.18
CA LYS A 91 -1.68 20.35 16.91
C LYS A 91 -0.47 20.58 16.01
N ARG A 92 -0.47 20.00 14.81
CA ARG A 92 0.63 20.08 13.84
C ARG A 92 0.35 21.02 12.68
N GLY A 93 -0.82 21.65 12.64
CA GLY A 93 -1.26 22.48 11.52
C GLY A 93 -1.37 21.68 10.21
N GLN A 94 -1.75 20.40 10.32
CA GLN A 94 -1.86 19.48 9.19
C GLN A 94 -3.33 19.22 8.86
N VAL A 95 -3.60 18.88 7.61
CA VAL A 95 -4.90 18.40 7.14
C VAL A 95 -4.74 17.03 6.49
N GLN A 96 -5.75 16.19 6.60
CA GLN A 96 -5.80 14.90 5.90
C GLN A 96 -7.06 14.86 5.03
N PHE A 97 -6.92 14.39 3.80
CA PHE A 97 -8.02 14.23 2.87
C PHE A 97 -7.88 12.93 2.07
N PRO A 98 -8.99 12.31 1.62
CA PRO A 98 -8.95 11.12 0.77
C PRO A 98 -8.42 11.51 -0.62
N ALA A 99 -7.43 10.76 -1.11
CA ALA A 99 -6.84 10.97 -2.42
C ALA A 99 -7.12 9.79 -3.37
N ILE A 100 -7.17 8.57 -2.85
CA ILE A 100 -7.31 7.34 -3.63
C ILE A 100 -8.11 6.33 -2.81
N ILE A 101 -8.95 5.55 -3.48
CA ILE A 101 -9.62 4.38 -2.94
C ILE A 101 -9.03 3.14 -3.60
N GLY A 102 -8.82 2.08 -2.82
CA GLY A 102 -8.37 0.78 -3.26
C GLY A 102 -8.81 -0.32 -2.30
N GLY A 103 -8.56 -1.57 -2.64
CA GLY A 103 -8.95 -2.71 -1.84
C GLY A 103 -7.78 -3.58 -1.39
N THR A 104 -7.82 -4.05 -0.15
CA THR A 104 -6.88 -5.05 0.36
C THR A 104 -7.41 -6.45 0.04
N VAL A 105 -6.58 -7.26 -0.59
CA VAL A 105 -6.95 -8.56 -1.16
C VAL A 105 -6.12 -9.68 -0.52
N PRO A 106 -6.73 -10.79 -0.06
CA PRO A 106 -6.00 -11.98 0.36
C PRO A 106 -5.42 -12.69 -0.86
N ILE A 107 -4.09 -12.75 -0.92
CA ILE A 107 -3.32 -13.38 -2.01
C ILE A 107 -2.72 -14.70 -1.57
N ILE A 108 -2.59 -15.63 -2.50
CA ILE A 108 -2.12 -17.00 -2.23
C ILE A 108 -1.11 -17.48 -3.27
N ASN A 109 -0.31 -18.46 -2.88
CA ASN A 109 0.58 -19.20 -3.78
C ASN A 109 0.28 -20.71 -3.69
N LEU A 110 -0.67 -21.15 -4.51
CA LEU A 110 -1.03 -22.55 -4.68
C LEU A 110 -1.01 -22.91 -6.16
N ASP A 111 -0.42 -24.07 -6.49
CA ASP A 111 -0.45 -24.59 -7.84
C ASP A 111 -1.87 -25.07 -8.20
N ASN A 112 -2.17 -25.02 -9.49
CA ASN A 112 -3.43 -25.53 -10.08
C ASN A 112 -4.71 -24.79 -9.62
N PHE A 113 -4.59 -23.56 -9.14
CA PHE A 113 -5.73 -22.67 -8.88
C PHE A 113 -5.58 -21.37 -9.66
N SER A 114 -6.68 -20.91 -10.20
CA SER A 114 -6.78 -19.63 -10.88
C SER A 114 -7.14 -18.50 -9.90
N PRO A 115 -6.88 -17.22 -10.25
CA PRO A 115 -7.32 -16.07 -9.46
C PRO A 115 -8.83 -16.13 -9.16
N GLY A 116 -9.22 -15.99 -7.90
CA GLY A 116 -10.63 -16.01 -7.46
C GLY A 116 -11.29 -17.40 -7.48
N GLU A 117 -10.56 -18.46 -7.75
CA GLU A 117 -11.11 -19.81 -7.75
C GLU A 117 -11.42 -20.33 -6.35
N LEU A 118 -10.62 -19.96 -5.37
CA LEU A 118 -10.85 -20.30 -3.96
C LEU A 118 -11.61 -19.19 -3.23
N LYS A 119 -12.40 -19.62 -2.25
CA LYS A 119 -13.25 -18.80 -1.40
C LYS A 119 -12.77 -18.84 0.04
N ILE A 120 -12.93 -17.73 0.76
CA ILE A 120 -12.70 -17.69 2.20
C ILE A 120 -13.71 -16.74 2.86
N THR A 121 -14.16 -17.10 4.09
CA THR A 121 -14.97 -16.21 4.92
C THR A 121 -14.07 -15.38 5.83
N GLY A 122 -14.55 -14.24 6.31
CA GLY A 122 -13.82 -13.41 7.26
C GLY A 122 -13.36 -14.14 8.51
N PRO A 123 -14.27 -14.87 9.22
CA PRO A 123 -13.89 -15.65 10.39
C PRO A 123 -12.84 -16.74 10.10
N LEU A 124 -12.93 -17.37 8.93
CA LEU A 124 -11.97 -18.40 8.55
C LEU A 124 -10.59 -17.81 8.21
N LEU A 125 -10.58 -16.64 7.56
CA LEU A 125 -9.35 -15.87 7.31
C LEU A 125 -8.67 -15.47 8.62
N ALA A 126 -9.45 -15.02 9.62
CA ALA A 126 -8.93 -14.71 10.95
C ALA A 126 -8.28 -15.94 11.61
N LYS A 127 -8.90 -17.13 11.56
CA LYS A 127 -8.33 -18.37 12.09
C LYS A 127 -7.02 -18.76 11.41
N VAL A 128 -6.90 -18.54 10.09
CA VAL A 128 -5.64 -18.76 9.37
C VAL A 128 -4.55 -17.83 9.91
N PHE A 129 -4.83 -16.53 10.05
CA PHE A 129 -3.85 -15.57 10.54
C PHE A 129 -3.58 -15.66 12.05
N LEU A 130 -4.48 -16.25 12.84
CA LEU A 130 -4.24 -16.67 14.23
C LEU A 130 -3.32 -17.90 14.34
N GLY A 131 -3.12 -18.63 13.24
CA GLY A 131 -2.37 -19.88 13.24
C GLY A 131 -3.14 -21.08 13.77
N GLU A 132 -4.47 -21.00 13.83
CA GLU A 132 -5.35 -22.12 14.20
C GLU A 132 -5.55 -23.09 13.03
N ILE A 133 -5.61 -22.55 11.81
CA ILE A 133 -5.58 -23.31 10.57
C ILE A 133 -4.19 -23.20 9.97
N THR A 134 -3.46 -24.30 10.01
CA THR A 134 -2.04 -24.35 9.61
C THR A 134 -1.77 -25.10 8.32
N ARG A 135 -2.78 -25.72 7.73
CA ARG A 135 -2.65 -26.51 6.50
C ARG A 135 -3.77 -26.18 5.52
N TRP A 136 -3.44 -26.18 4.23
CA TRP A 136 -4.41 -25.88 3.18
C TRP A 136 -5.52 -26.92 3.07
N ASN A 137 -5.25 -28.20 3.38
CA ASN A 137 -6.26 -29.26 3.38
C ASN A 137 -7.07 -29.35 4.67
N ASP A 138 -7.13 -28.31 5.49
CA ASP A 138 -8.02 -28.24 6.65
C ASP A 138 -9.48 -28.48 6.25
N ASN A 139 -10.26 -29.17 7.11
CA ASN A 139 -11.63 -29.53 6.81
C ASN A 139 -12.52 -28.30 6.60
N GLN A 140 -12.36 -27.22 7.36
CA GLN A 140 -13.14 -25.99 7.21
C GLN A 140 -12.86 -25.32 5.85
N LEU A 141 -11.61 -25.37 5.35
CA LEU A 141 -11.28 -24.87 4.01
C LEU A 141 -11.85 -25.75 2.92
N LYS A 142 -11.85 -27.09 3.08
CA LYS A 142 -12.44 -28.03 2.12
C LYS A 142 -13.96 -27.88 2.04
N GLU A 143 -14.64 -27.78 3.17
CA GLU A 143 -16.10 -27.59 3.22
C GLU A 143 -16.54 -26.30 2.51
N LEU A 144 -15.74 -25.24 2.63
CA LEU A 144 -16.00 -23.98 1.95
C LEU A 144 -15.70 -24.01 0.44
N ASN A 145 -14.84 -24.94 0.00
CA ASN A 145 -14.39 -25.09 -1.38
C ASN A 145 -14.68 -26.49 -1.93
N PRO A 146 -15.97 -26.93 -2.00
CA PRO A 146 -16.32 -28.27 -2.40
C PRO A 146 -15.83 -28.59 -3.81
N GLY A 147 -15.34 -29.81 -4.03
CA GLY A 147 -14.79 -30.25 -5.30
C GLY A 147 -13.37 -29.76 -5.61
N LYS A 148 -12.77 -28.91 -4.75
CA LYS A 148 -11.38 -28.47 -4.90
C LYS A 148 -10.41 -29.38 -4.15
N GLN A 149 -9.35 -29.81 -4.81
CA GLN A 149 -8.31 -30.65 -4.22
C GLN A 149 -7.25 -29.76 -3.53
N LEU A 150 -7.56 -29.30 -2.31
CA LEU A 150 -6.62 -28.51 -1.51
C LEU A 150 -5.43 -29.37 -1.08
N PRO A 151 -4.18 -28.92 -1.32
CA PRO A 151 -2.99 -29.72 -1.08
C PRO A 151 -2.69 -29.88 0.41
N ASN A 152 -2.09 -31.02 0.79
CA ASN A 152 -1.65 -31.27 2.15
C ASN A 152 -0.29 -30.60 2.44
N ILE A 153 -0.23 -29.28 2.39
CA ILE A 153 0.96 -28.48 2.69
C ILE A 153 0.65 -27.42 3.77
N ASN A 154 1.69 -26.98 4.45
CA ASN A 154 1.55 -25.96 5.47
C ASN A 154 1.19 -24.60 4.85
N ILE A 155 0.40 -23.82 5.58
CA ILE A 155 0.17 -22.41 5.30
C ILE A 155 1.34 -21.61 5.86
N THR A 156 1.93 -20.76 5.03
CA THR A 156 2.91 -19.74 5.45
C THR A 156 2.27 -18.37 5.38
N ILE A 157 2.16 -17.70 6.51
CA ILE A 157 1.59 -16.35 6.59
C ILE A 157 2.64 -15.34 6.15
N VAL A 158 2.30 -14.49 5.17
CA VAL A 158 3.16 -13.38 4.76
C VAL A 158 2.50 -12.06 5.18
N HIS A 159 3.18 -11.33 6.04
CA HIS A 159 2.68 -10.08 6.62
C HIS A 159 3.65 -8.93 6.38
N ARG A 160 3.25 -7.71 6.70
CA ARG A 160 4.10 -6.52 6.60
C ARG A 160 5.12 -6.49 7.74
N ALA A 161 6.36 -6.14 7.39
CA ALA A 161 7.46 -5.94 8.34
C ALA A 161 7.68 -4.46 8.71
N ASP A 162 6.94 -3.54 8.06
CA ASP A 162 6.97 -2.10 8.27
C ASP A 162 5.64 -1.59 8.84
N GLY A 163 5.61 -0.37 9.34
CA GLY A 163 4.37 0.27 9.77
C GLY A 163 3.48 0.63 8.59
N SER A 164 2.40 -0.11 8.41
CA SER A 164 1.59 -0.22 7.20
C SER A 164 0.13 0.16 7.44
N GLY A 165 -0.39 1.09 6.62
CA GLY A 165 -1.83 1.34 6.59
C GLY A 165 -2.62 0.17 6.00
N THR A 166 -2.06 -0.57 5.03
CA THR A 166 -2.67 -1.81 4.51
C THR A 166 -2.83 -2.85 5.63
N THR A 167 -1.83 -2.98 6.52
CA THR A 167 -1.96 -3.82 7.73
C THR A 167 -3.03 -3.28 8.67
N PHE A 168 -3.10 -1.97 8.86
CA PHE A 168 -4.16 -1.37 9.69
C PHE A 168 -5.54 -1.75 9.18
N ASN A 169 -5.82 -1.56 7.90
CA ASN A 169 -7.11 -1.90 7.29
C ASN A 169 -7.40 -3.40 7.34
N PHE A 170 -6.40 -4.24 7.07
CA PHE A 170 -6.55 -5.69 7.14
C PHE A 170 -6.84 -6.17 8.56
N THR A 171 -6.14 -5.68 9.57
CA THR A 171 -6.34 -6.05 10.97
C THR A 171 -7.63 -5.46 11.55
N ASP A 172 -8.05 -4.28 11.10
CA ASP A 172 -9.36 -3.71 11.44
C ASP A 172 -10.50 -4.58 10.91
N TYR A 173 -10.39 -5.03 9.65
CA TYR A 173 -11.33 -6.01 9.10
C TYR A 173 -11.36 -7.30 9.94
N LEU A 174 -10.20 -7.86 10.30
CA LEU A 174 -10.15 -9.08 11.12
C LEU A 174 -10.77 -8.90 12.51
N THR A 175 -10.64 -7.72 13.14
CA THR A 175 -11.34 -7.42 14.41
C THR A 175 -12.85 -7.36 14.24
N THR A 176 -13.33 -6.89 13.08
CA THR A 176 -14.76 -6.81 12.79
C THR A 176 -15.40 -8.19 12.60
N VAL A 177 -14.66 -9.15 12.03
CA VAL A 177 -15.19 -10.48 11.67
C VAL A 177 -14.82 -11.58 12.65
N SER A 178 -13.96 -11.31 13.63
CA SER A 178 -13.50 -12.28 14.61
C SER A 178 -13.23 -11.64 15.97
N LYS A 179 -14.08 -11.97 16.95
CA LYS A 179 -13.90 -11.54 18.34
C LYS A 179 -12.59 -12.07 18.93
N GLU A 180 -12.22 -13.29 18.59
CA GLU A 180 -10.97 -13.88 19.03
C GLU A 180 -9.73 -13.13 18.51
N TRP A 181 -9.76 -12.68 17.23
CA TRP A 181 -8.73 -11.81 16.70
C TRP A 181 -8.67 -10.47 17.45
N GLU A 182 -9.84 -9.85 17.70
CA GLU A 182 -9.94 -8.59 18.43
C GLU A 182 -9.30 -8.69 19.82
N GLU A 183 -9.59 -9.77 20.56
CA GLU A 183 -9.08 -9.99 21.93
C GLU A 183 -7.58 -10.34 21.96
N LYS A 184 -7.10 -11.17 21.01
CA LYS A 184 -5.72 -11.68 21.02
C LYS A 184 -4.72 -10.75 20.33
N VAL A 185 -5.13 -10.03 19.29
CA VAL A 185 -4.23 -9.27 18.41
C VAL A 185 -4.66 -7.81 18.28
N GLY A 186 -5.96 -7.57 18.03
CA GLY A 186 -6.51 -6.25 17.77
C GLY A 186 -6.12 -5.69 16.39
N LYS A 187 -6.18 -4.37 16.26
CA LYS A 187 -5.87 -3.64 15.01
C LYS A 187 -4.71 -2.67 15.18
N GLY A 188 -3.93 -2.48 14.11
CA GLY A 188 -2.82 -1.53 14.10
C GLY A 188 -2.03 -1.55 12.81
N ALA A 189 -1.26 -0.48 12.58
CA ALA A 189 -0.31 -0.42 11.46
C ALA A 189 0.86 -1.41 11.61
N ALA A 190 1.07 -1.93 12.80
CA ALA A 190 1.98 -3.02 13.15
C ALA A 190 1.36 -3.78 14.34
N VAL A 191 1.25 -5.09 14.23
CA VAL A 191 0.72 -5.98 15.26
C VAL A 191 1.69 -7.12 15.52
N LYS A 192 1.53 -7.80 16.68
CA LYS A 192 2.26 -9.02 16.96
C LYS A 192 1.53 -10.19 16.28
N TRP A 193 2.09 -10.67 15.18
CA TRP A 193 1.50 -11.79 14.44
C TRP A 193 1.62 -13.09 15.24
N PRO A 194 0.53 -13.80 15.49
CA PRO A 194 0.54 -14.98 16.36
C PRO A 194 1.07 -16.26 15.67
N GLY A 195 1.09 -16.29 14.34
CA GLY A 195 1.48 -17.48 13.58
C GLY A 195 2.96 -17.85 13.74
N ILE A 196 3.25 -19.14 13.98
CA ILE A 196 4.63 -19.66 14.09
C ILE A 196 5.32 -19.66 12.72
N ASN A 197 4.57 -19.97 11.64
CA ASN A 197 5.08 -20.04 10.28
C ASN A 197 4.75 -18.74 9.54
N SER A 198 5.56 -17.70 9.75
CA SER A 198 5.33 -16.40 9.16
C SER A 198 6.59 -15.74 8.60
N VAL A 199 6.42 -14.93 7.56
CA VAL A 199 7.48 -14.19 6.87
C VAL A 199 7.08 -12.72 6.73
N GLY A 200 7.96 -11.81 7.13
CA GLY A 200 7.77 -10.38 6.96
C GLY A 200 8.19 -9.88 5.57
N GLY A 201 7.36 -9.04 4.93
CA GLY A 201 7.67 -8.34 3.69
C GLY A 201 7.62 -6.83 3.87
N LYS A 202 8.62 -6.11 3.37
CA LYS A 202 8.61 -4.64 3.39
C LYS A 202 7.76 -4.10 2.23
N GLY A 203 6.75 -3.30 2.56
CA GLY A 203 5.82 -2.75 1.58
C GLY A 203 4.86 -3.80 1.00
N ASN A 204 3.92 -3.38 0.17
CA ASN A 204 3.10 -4.29 -0.63
C ASN A 204 3.97 -5.13 -1.59
N GLU A 205 5.04 -4.53 -2.12
CA GLU A 205 6.02 -5.19 -2.99
C GLU A 205 6.68 -6.39 -2.31
N GLY A 206 7.13 -6.22 -1.07
CA GLY A 206 7.80 -7.28 -0.32
C GLY A 206 6.86 -8.42 0.08
N VAL A 207 5.59 -8.10 0.41
CA VAL A 207 4.57 -9.14 0.64
C VAL A 207 4.28 -9.90 -0.64
N ALA A 208 4.02 -9.20 -1.76
CA ALA A 208 3.78 -9.82 -3.07
C ALA A 208 4.94 -10.74 -3.49
N ALA A 209 6.18 -10.26 -3.37
CA ALA A 209 7.37 -11.04 -3.72
C ALA A 209 7.52 -12.30 -2.84
N ASN A 210 7.27 -12.19 -1.54
CA ASN A 210 7.36 -13.34 -0.63
C ASN A 210 6.25 -14.37 -0.90
N VAL A 211 5.01 -13.92 -1.14
CA VAL A 211 3.91 -14.85 -1.49
C VAL A 211 4.23 -15.58 -2.79
N ASN A 212 4.68 -14.88 -3.83
CA ASN A 212 5.05 -15.53 -5.11
C ASN A 212 6.19 -16.56 -4.96
N ARG A 213 7.11 -16.34 -4.01
CA ARG A 213 8.27 -17.22 -3.82
C ARG A 213 7.98 -18.43 -2.95
N VAL A 214 7.08 -18.30 -1.97
CA VAL A 214 6.85 -19.34 -0.95
C VAL A 214 5.60 -20.13 -1.31
N LYS A 215 5.77 -21.39 -1.68
CA LYS A 215 4.65 -22.31 -1.94
C LYS A 215 3.81 -22.53 -0.67
N GLY A 216 2.51 -22.45 -0.81
CA GLY A 216 1.57 -22.51 0.33
C GLY A 216 1.44 -21.20 1.10
N ALA A 217 2.02 -20.12 0.61
CA ALA A 217 1.88 -18.83 1.26
C ALA A 217 0.48 -18.24 1.09
N ILE A 218 0.05 -17.51 2.13
CA ILE A 218 -1.06 -16.57 2.12
C ILE A 218 -0.58 -15.21 2.64
N GLY A 219 -1.00 -14.13 2.03
CA GLY A 219 -0.70 -12.77 2.46
C GLY A 219 -1.83 -11.82 2.09
N TYR A 220 -1.60 -10.53 2.21
CA TYR A 220 -2.53 -9.47 1.82
C TYR A 220 -1.78 -8.30 1.20
N VAL A 221 -2.31 -7.79 0.10
CA VAL A 221 -1.78 -6.62 -0.61
C VAL A 221 -2.91 -5.77 -1.16
N GLU A 222 -2.60 -4.57 -1.58
CA GLU A 222 -3.51 -3.76 -2.37
C GLU A 222 -3.64 -4.33 -3.79
N TYR A 223 -4.84 -4.17 -4.38
CA TYR A 223 -5.24 -4.84 -5.62
C TYR A 223 -4.39 -4.52 -6.85
N ALA A 224 -3.83 -3.31 -6.95
CA ALA A 224 -2.93 -2.97 -8.06
C ALA A 224 -1.69 -3.88 -8.09
N TYR A 225 -1.24 -4.37 -6.92
CA TYR A 225 -0.14 -5.34 -6.83
C TYR A 225 -0.55 -6.73 -7.28
N VAL A 226 -1.80 -7.12 -7.05
CA VAL A 226 -2.37 -8.37 -7.60
C VAL A 226 -2.32 -8.34 -9.12
N LYS A 227 -2.84 -7.27 -9.73
CA LYS A 227 -2.84 -7.09 -11.19
C LYS A 227 -1.43 -7.01 -11.77
N LYS A 228 -0.56 -6.19 -11.16
CA LYS A 228 0.80 -5.98 -11.64
C LYS A 228 1.66 -7.25 -11.65
N ASN A 229 1.43 -8.14 -10.68
CA ASN A 229 2.23 -9.35 -10.49
C ASN A 229 1.49 -10.64 -10.90
N ASN A 230 0.31 -10.54 -11.52
CA ASN A 230 -0.54 -11.67 -11.92
C ASN A 230 -0.72 -12.70 -10.80
N MET A 231 -1.10 -12.22 -9.60
CA MET A 231 -1.18 -13.05 -8.41
C MET A 231 -2.52 -13.78 -8.29
N ASN A 232 -2.49 -14.97 -7.71
CA ASN A 232 -3.69 -15.64 -7.27
C ASN A 232 -4.23 -15.00 -6.00
N TYR A 233 -5.55 -14.90 -5.91
CA TYR A 233 -6.26 -14.36 -4.75
C TYR A 233 -7.47 -15.24 -4.41
N MET A 234 -8.01 -15.07 -3.21
CA MET A 234 -9.25 -15.72 -2.77
C MET A 234 -10.41 -14.72 -2.81
N LYS A 235 -11.60 -15.19 -3.23
CA LYS A 235 -12.84 -14.42 -3.06
C LYS A 235 -13.20 -14.36 -1.59
N LEU A 236 -13.48 -13.16 -1.10
CA LEU A 236 -13.87 -12.92 0.28
C LEU A 236 -15.40 -12.80 0.37
N GLN A 237 -15.98 -13.42 1.40
CA GLN A 237 -17.41 -13.29 1.65
C GLN A 237 -17.74 -11.91 2.22
N ASN A 238 -18.70 -11.21 1.60
CA ASN A 238 -19.23 -9.94 2.12
C ASN A 238 -20.28 -10.18 3.23
N LYS A 239 -20.81 -9.09 3.80
CA LYS A 239 -21.82 -9.14 4.87
C LYS A 239 -23.15 -9.81 4.46
N ASP A 240 -23.44 -9.85 3.16
CA ASP A 240 -24.66 -10.46 2.61
C ASP A 240 -24.45 -11.95 2.27
N GLY A 241 -23.30 -12.53 2.62
CA GLY A 241 -22.98 -13.92 2.37
C GLY A 241 -22.48 -14.23 0.96
N VAL A 242 -22.30 -13.21 0.11
CA VAL A 242 -21.85 -13.35 -1.28
C VAL A 242 -20.32 -13.32 -1.36
N PHE A 243 -19.73 -14.25 -2.12
CA PHE A 243 -18.29 -14.23 -2.40
C PHE A 243 -17.99 -13.29 -3.56
N VAL A 244 -17.25 -12.22 -3.28
CA VAL A 244 -16.97 -11.15 -4.22
C VAL A 244 -15.56 -11.23 -4.80
N ASP A 245 -15.44 -10.84 -6.07
CA ASP A 245 -14.14 -10.57 -6.69
C ASP A 245 -13.63 -9.19 -6.27
N PRO A 246 -12.31 -9.01 -6.16
CA PRO A 246 -11.71 -7.70 -5.93
C PRO A 246 -11.67 -6.95 -7.27
N ASP A 247 -12.68 -6.16 -7.54
CA ASP A 247 -12.79 -5.34 -8.75
C ASP A 247 -13.31 -3.93 -8.44
N ASP A 248 -13.27 -3.06 -9.45
CA ASP A 248 -13.66 -1.66 -9.32
C ASP A 248 -15.12 -1.51 -8.85
N THR A 249 -16.01 -2.43 -9.27
CA THR A 249 -17.43 -2.43 -8.88
C THR A 249 -17.59 -2.78 -7.40
N SER A 250 -16.92 -3.82 -6.94
CA SER A 250 -16.93 -4.25 -5.54
C SER A 250 -16.34 -3.19 -4.61
N PHE A 251 -15.25 -2.53 -5.03
CA PHE A 251 -14.64 -1.46 -4.24
C PHE A 251 -15.50 -0.20 -4.21
N ALA A 252 -16.12 0.18 -5.33
CA ALA A 252 -17.05 1.30 -5.38
C ALA A 252 -18.28 1.03 -4.49
N ALA A 253 -18.84 -0.17 -4.52
CA ALA A 253 -19.97 -0.56 -3.65
C ALA A 253 -19.60 -0.55 -2.16
N ALA A 254 -18.36 -0.89 -1.80
CA ALA A 254 -17.89 -0.84 -0.43
C ALA A 254 -17.63 0.60 0.07
N ALA A 255 -17.47 1.57 -0.83
CA ALA A 255 -17.22 2.97 -0.52
C ALA A 255 -18.48 3.84 -0.51
N ALA A 256 -19.62 3.33 -0.99
CA ALA A 256 -20.91 4.01 -1.02
C ALA A 256 -21.65 3.91 0.32
#